data_dbe86ddbcbed9292795a0fd824b44572
#
_entry.id   dbe86ddbcbed9292795a0fd824b44572
#
_cell.length_a   1.000
_cell.length_b   1.000
_cell.length_c   1.000
_cell.angle_alpha   90.00
_cell.angle_beta   90.00
_cell.angle_gamma   90.00
#
_symmetry.space_group_name_H-M   'P 1'
#
loop_
_entity.id
_entity.type
_entity.pdbx_description
1 polymer ?
#
loop_
_entity_poly.entity_id
_entity_poly.type
_entity_poly.pdbx_seq_one_letter_code
_entity_poly.pdbx_strand_id
1 'polypeptide(L)'
;MKKAVTMQRRRKLMFVCGEDWSFVSHRLGLGRAALVRGDEVIVACNANEAAVKLRAEGFRVVDVPIARGGLSPIKSLKTIKALACLIRRERPDIVINVAIQCVVLSALAGLLVGVRRSVNMVTGLGFMFVSNGAKARLVRSVVSMLMRAYARWPSIHVIVQNSDDFELMRGLGFSQKRLSLVRGSGVDIRQFCPGKPERRHDERKTAIFVARMLWSKGLAELVEAAGILKDRGFSYRVLLVGDIDPANPDSADMESLVKWQQDGLLEWLGKRSDIADLLRQSDLAVLPSWREGLPKSLLEAAASGLAMVASDVPGCREIVKHNQTGFLVPLRDAGALAQAIEDLMEDDTKREALGRNARILVEQELCDAVVIRKTLDIISA
;
A
#
# COMPACT_ATOMS: atom_id res chain seq x y z
N MET A 1 -39.99 35.44 4.84
CA MET A 1 -39.86 33.98 4.81
C MET A 1 -38.39 33.61 5.06
N LYS A 2 -38.03 33.24 6.28
CA LYS A 2 -36.68 32.75 6.62
C LYS A 2 -36.57 31.30 6.10
N LYS A 3 -35.76 31.09 5.08
CA LYS A 3 -35.35 29.69 4.67
C LYS A 3 -34.66 29.07 5.85
N ALA A 4 -35.28 28.07 6.47
CA ALA A 4 -34.62 27.19 7.45
C ALA A 4 -33.46 26.53 6.74
N VAL A 5 -32.24 26.90 7.12
CA VAL A 5 -31.02 26.15 6.74
C VAL A 5 -31.15 24.82 7.49
N THR A 6 -31.58 23.80 6.78
CA THR A 6 -31.60 22.44 7.31
C THR A 6 -30.11 22.08 7.61
N MET A 7 -29.71 22.12 8.87
CA MET A 7 -28.40 21.64 9.30
C MET A 7 -28.32 20.17 8.90
N GLN A 8 -27.62 19.91 7.81
CA GLN A 8 -27.38 18.55 7.35
C GLN A 8 -26.61 17.85 8.47
N ARG A 9 -27.19 16.81 9.06
CA ARG A 9 -26.58 16.04 10.16
C ARG A 9 -25.18 15.60 9.73
N ARG A 10 -24.15 16.02 10.48
CA ARG A 10 -22.77 15.57 10.27
C ARG A 10 -22.72 14.04 10.34
N ARG A 11 -22.23 13.40 9.28
CA ARG A 11 -22.03 11.94 9.29
C ARG A 11 -20.83 11.61 10.15
N LYS A 12 -20.90 10.50 10.86
CA LYS A 12 -19.84 9.99 11.68
C LYS A 12 -19.17 8.80 10.99
N LEU A 13 -17.94 9.00 10.56
CA LEU A 13 -17.11 7.98 9.90
C LEU A 13 -16.09 7.42 10.91
N MET A 14 -16.04 6.10 11.05
CA MET A 14 -15.07 5.42 11.90
C MET A 14 -14.11 4.61 11.04
N PHE A 15 -12.86 5.05 10.93
CA PHE A 15 -11.80 4.26 10.34
C PHE A 15 -11.24 3.30 11.36
N VAL A 16 -11.13 2.02 11.00
CA VAL A 16 -10.46 0.98 11.77
C VAL A 16 -9.21 0.55 11.01
N CYS A 17 -8.05 0.83 11.57
CA CYS A 17 -6.74 0.50 10.99
C CYS A 17 -5.79 -0.05 12.04
N GLY A 18 -4.80 -0.84 11.63
CA GLY A 18 -3.88 -1.50 12.57
C GLY A 18 -3.08 -0.50 13.40
N GLU A 19 -2.48 0.49 12.76
CA GLU A 19 -1.56 1.45 13.38
C GLU A 19 -1.87 2.87 12.92
N ASP A 20 -1.62 3.87 13.77
CA ASP A 20 -1.79 5.29 13.47
C ASP A 20 -0.89 5.78 12.32
N TRP A 21 0.38 5.35 12.28
CA TRP A 21 1.30 5.68 11.18
C TRP A 21 0.81 5.13 9.82
N SER A 22 0.12 4.00 9.83
CA SER A 22 -0.47 3.42 8.60
C SER A 22 -1.62 4.29 8.08
N PHE A 23 -2.45 4.83 8.98
CA PHE A 23 -3.48 5.80 8.60
C PHE A 23 -2.84 7.07 8.01
N VAL A 24 -1.81 7.61 8.67
CA VAL A 24 -1.08 8.79 8.18
C VAL A 24 -0.49 8.54 6.78
N SER A 25 0.15 7.39 6.59
CA SER A 25 0.82 7.08 5.31
C SER A 25 -0.14 6.84 4.14
N HIS A 26 -1.34 6.28 4.41
CA HIS A 26 -2.20 5.76 3.34
C HIS A 26 -3.62 6.35 3.31
N ARG A 27 -4.11 6.97 4.37
CA ARG A 27 -5.51 7.40 4.50
C ARG A 27 -5.68 8.83 4.99
N LEU A 28 -4.60 9.52 5.33
CA LEU A 28 -4.66 10.89 5.84
C LEU A 28 -5.37 11.82 4.85
N GLY A 29 -5.04 11.77 3.56
CA GLY A 29 -5.69 12.57 2.52
C GLY A 29 -7.20 12.31 2.45
N LEU A 30 -7.62 11.04 2.51
CA LEU A 30 -9.03 10.67 2.54
C LEU A 30 -9.73 11.19 3.81
N GLY A 31 -9.09 11.04 4.96
CA GLY A 31 -9.60 11.54 6.23
C GLY A 31 -9.76 13.05 6.24
N ARG A 32 -8.75 13.79 5.76
CA ARG A 32 -8.81 15.26 5.61
C ARG A 32 -9.96 15.70 4.69
N ALA A 33 -10.11 15.01 3.55
CA ALA A 33 -11.20 15.32 2.62
C ALA A 33 -12.60 15.06 3.23
N ALA A 34 -12.72 14.03 4.10
CA ALA A 34 -13.94 13.80 4.86
C ALA A 34 -14.21 14.91 5.89
N LEU A 35 -13.17 15.36 6.64
CA LEU A 35 -13.29 16.50 7.56
C LEU A 35 -13.72 17.80 6.83
N VAL A 36 -13.09 18.09 5.68
CA VAL A 36 -13.45 19.27 4.85
C VAL A 36 -14.90 19.21 4.39
N ARG A 37 -15.41 18.01 4.10
CA ARG A 37 -16.83 17.80 3.75
C ARG A 37 -17.78 17.97 4.95
N GLY A 38 -17.25 18.13 6.17
CA GLY A 38 -17.99 18.30 7.40
C GLY A 38 -18.36 17.02 8.13
N ASP A 39 -17.79 15.87 7.74
CA ASP A 39 -17.95 14.60 8.46
C ASP A 39 -17.18 14.64 9.80
N GLU A 40 -17.68 13.97 10.83
CA GLU A 40 -16.90 13.64 12.05
C GLU A 40 -16.06 12.38 11.75
N VAL A 41 -14.75 12.47 11.94
CA VAL A 41 -13.85 11.34 11.62
C VAL A 41 -13.22 10.79 12.89
N ILE A 42 -13.52 9.51 13.18
CA ILE A 42 -12.91 8.73 14.25
C ILE A 42 -11.87 7.79 13.64
N VAL A 43 -10.67 7.75 14.21
CA VAL A 43 -9.60 6.80 13.85
C VAL A 43 -9.40 5.84 15.01
N ALA A 44 -9.86 4.60 14.86
CA ALA A 44 -9.67 3.52 15.82
C ALA A 44 -8.47 2.67 15.38
N CYS A 45 -7.39 2.75 16.12
CA CYS A 45 -6.11 2.12 15.80
C CYS A 45 -5.29 1.86 17.06
N ASN A 46 -4.19 1.12 16.92
CA ASN A 46 -3.14 1.10 17.93
C ASN A 46 -2.44 2.48 17.90
N ALA A 47 -2.71 3.30 18.92
CA ALA A 47 -2.34 4.71 18.92
C ALA A 47 -0.92 4.88 19.52
N ASN A 48 -0.03 5.45 18.73
CA ASN A 48 1.37 5.75 19.08
C ASN A 48 1.66 7.24 18.87
N GLU A 49 2.88 7.56 18.44
CA GLU A 49 3.35 8.94 18.25
C GLU A 49 2.55 9.71 17.18
N ALA A 50 2.13 9.04 16.09
CA ALA A 50 1.38 9.69 15.02
C ALA A 50 -0.02 10.14 15.46
N ALA A 51 -0.57 9.55 16.51
CA ALA A 51 -1.87 9.93 17.07
C ALA A 51 -1.93 11.39 17.56
N VAL A 52 -0.81 11.93 18.04
CA VAL A 52 -0.72 13.35 18.49
C VAL A 52 -0.97 14.28 17.30
N LYS A 53 -0.30 14.02 16.18
CA LYS A 53 -0.46 14.78 14.94
C LYS A 53 -1.90 14.69 14.41
N LEU A 54 -2.49 13.50 14.41
CA LEU A 54 -3.86 13.30 13.95
C LEU A 54 -4.86 14.09 14.80
N ARG A 55 -4.71 14.09 16.13
CA ARG A 55 -5.58 14.89 17.02
C ARG A 55 -5.46 16.38 16.75
N ALA A 56 -4.27 16.89 16.51
CA ALA A 56 -4.02 18.29 16.17
C ALA A 56 -4.70 18.69 14.83
N GLU A 57 -4.89 17.75 13.90
CA GLU A 57 -5.59 17.95 12.63
C GLU A 57 -7.11 17.79 12.72
N GLY A 58 -7.68 17.59 13.93
CA GLY A 58 -9.12 17.48 14.16
C GLY A 58 -9.68 16.05 14.07
N PHE A 59 -8.85 15.03 13.96
CA PHE A 59 -9.29 13.64 14.05
C PHE A 59 -9.53 13.23 15.51
N ARG A 60 -10.59 12.47 15.74
CA ARG A 60 -10.80 11.81 17.03
C ARG A 60 -10.11 10.45 17.04
N VAL A 61 -8.95 10.36 17.65
CA VAL A 61 -8.18 9.11 17.73
C VAL A 61 -8.55 8.33 18.97
N VAL A 62 -8.93 7.07 18.80
CA VAL A 62 -9.28 6.13 19.86
C VAL A 62 -8.31 4.95 19.81
N ASP A 63 -7.66 4.68 20.96
CA ASP A 63 -6.77 3.54 21.08
C ASP A 63 -7.56 2.24 21.14
N VAL A 64 -7.21 1.30 20.24
CA VAL A 64 -7.79 -0.04 20.15
C VAL A 64 -6.63 -1.03 19.98
N PRO A 65 -6.54 -2.07 20.85
CA PRO A 65 -5.43 -3.01 20.81
C PRO A 65 -5.53 -3.96 19.60
N ILE A 66 -5.04 -3.52 18.45
CA ILE A 66 -4.97 -4.32 17.22
C ILE A 66 -3.58 -4.90 17.11
N ALA A 67 -3.44 -6.22 17.35
CA ALA A 67 -2.13 -6.87 17.39
C ALA A 67 -1.49 -6.92 15.98
N ARG A 68 -0.19 -6.59 15.88
CA ARG A 68 0.63 -6.84 14.69
C ARG A 68 0.95 -8.34 14.56
N GLY A 69 0.97 -8.83 13.36
CA GLY A 69 1.64 -10.07 12.99
C GLY A 69 1.20 -11.34 13.73
N GLY A 70 -0.03 -11.80 13.51
CA GLY A 70 -0.45 -13.11 13.99
C GLY A 70 -1.84 -13.12 14.62
N LEU A 71 -2.56 -14.19 14.35
CA LEU A 71 -3.89 -14.44 14.90
C LEU A 71 -3.76 -15.13 16.28
N SER A 72 -3.37 -14.40 17.33
CA SER A 72 -3.57 -14.89 18.71
C SER A 72 -5.06 -14.81 19.02
N PRO A 73 -5.75 -15.93 19.28
CA PRO A 73 -7.20 -15.93 19.54
C PRO A 73 -7.60 -15.00 20.70
N ILE A 74 -6.80 -14.99 21.77
CA ILE A 74 -7.03 -14.15 22.96
C ILE A 74 -6.90 -12.67 22.64
N LYS A 75 -5.85 -12.28 21.88
CA LYS A 75 -5.66 -10.88 21.45
C LYS A 75 -6.77 -10.45 20.50
N SER A 76 -7.16 -11.31 19.56
CA SER A 76 -8.26 -11.06 18.63
C SER A 76 -9.58 -10.85 19.36
N LEU A 77 -9.90 -11.67 20.38
CA LEU A 77 -11.10 -11.51 21.19
C LEU A 77 -11.14 -10.20 21.96
N LYS A 78 -10.00 -9.77 22.53
CA LYS A 78 -9.87 -8.45 23.17
C LYS A 78 -10.16 -7.33 22.19
N THR A 79 -9.59 -7.39 20.97
CA THR A 79 -9.83 -6.40 19.93
C THR A 79 -11.29 -6.37 19.49
N ILE A 80 -11.92 -7.54 19.27
CA ILE A 80 -13.34 -7.65 18.89
C ILE A 80 -14.23 -7.00 19.96
N LYS A 81 -13.99 -7.29 21.23
CA LYS A 81 -14.73 -6.69 22.36
C LYS A 81 -14.54 -5.16 22.39
N ALA A 82 -13.32 -4.68 22.25
CA ALA A 82 -13.01 -3.24 22.24
C ALA A 82 -13.72 -2.53 21.06
N LEU A 83 -13.66 -3.09 19.85
CA LEU A 83 -14.36 -2.57 18.68
C LEU A 83 -15.89 -2.60 18.87
N ALA A 84 -16.47 -3.67 19.38
CA ALA A 84 -17.90 -3.78 19.65
C ALA A 84 -18.36 -2.69 20.64
N CYS A 85 -17.64 -2.52 21.75
CA CYS A 85 -17.91 -1.45 22.73
C CYS A 85 -17.80 -0.06 22.10
N LEU A 86 -16.78 0.17 21.28
CA LEU A 86 -16.55 1.44 20.59
C LEU A 86 -17.66 1.74 19.59
N ILE A 87 -18.02 0.80 18.72
CA ILE A 87 -19.09 0.95 17.73
C ILE A 87 -20.42 1.23 18.42
N ARG A 88 -20.73 0.51 19.52
CA ARG A 88 -21.96 0.71 20.30
C ARG A 88 -22.02 2.09 20.96
N ARG A 89 -20.88 2.57 21.48
CA ARG A 89 -20.78 3.90 22.12
C ARG A 89 -20.88 5.03 21.13
N GLU A 90 -20.09 4.95 20.03
CA GLU A 90 -19.98 6.04 19.06
C GLU A 90 -21.12 6.06 18.04
N ARG A 91 -21.74 4.93 17.78
CA ARG A 91 -22.81 4.75 16.78
C ARG A 91 -22.45 5.38 15.43
N PRO A 92 -21.31 4.99 14.83
CA PRO A 92 -20.90 5.56 13.56
C PRO A 92 -21.95 5.27 12.46
N ASP A 93 -22.12 6.21 11.54
CA ASP A 93 -22.97 5.96 10.36
C ASP A 93 -22.30 4.97 9.40
N ILE A 94 -20.95 5.04 9.30
CA ILE A 94 -20.17 4.16 8.44
C ILE A 94 -18.89 3.73 9.18
N VAL A 95 -18.62 2.42 9.18
CA VAL A 95 -17.35 1.85 9.62
C VAL A 95 -16.49 1.54 8.39
N ILE A 96 -15.29 2.11 8.34
CA ILE A 96 -14.34 1.96 7.23
C ILE A 96 -13.16 1.14 7.72
N ASN A 97 -13.09 -0.11 7.30
CA ASN A 97 -12.04 -1.04 7.73
C ASN A 97 -10.88 -1.05 6.74
N VAL A 98 -9.66 -0.85 7.21
CA VAL A 98 -8.45 -0.83 6.39
C VAL A 98 -7.61 -2.06 6.66
N ALA A 99 -7.31 -2.81 5.63
CA ALA A 99 -6.66 -4.12 5.61
C ALA A 99 -7.54 -5.29 6.13
N ILE A 100 -7.26 -6.48 5.60
CA ILE A 100 -8.10 -7.69 5.81
C ILE A 100 -8.25 -8.07 7.29
N GLN A 101 -7.23 -7.86 8.11
CA GLN A 101 -7.30 -8.13 9.55
C GLN A 101 -8.38 -7.26 10.22
N CYS A 102 -8.38 -5.95 9.94
CA CYS A 102 -9.39 -5.04 10.47
C CYS A 102 -10.79 -5.36 9.93
N VAL A 103 -10.90 -5.77 8.67
CA VAL A 103 -12.16 -6.22 8.07
C VAL A 103 -12.73 -7.39 8.85
N VAL A 104 -11.94 -8.44 9.10
CA VAL A 104 -12.42 -9.64 9.82
C VAL A 104 -12.78 -9.32 11.27
N LEU A 105 -11.94 -8.58 12.00
CA LEU A 105 -12.19 -8.25 13.40
C LEU A 105 -13.41 -7.34 13.57
N SER A 106 -13.56 -6.34 12.70
CA SER A 106 -14.74 -5.46 12.68
C SER A 106 -16.01 -6.17 12.24
N ALA A 107 -15.92 -7.13 11.30
CA ALA A 107 -17.06 -7.94 10.91
C ALA A 107 -17.62 -8.73 12.11
N LEU A 108 -16.71 -9.39 12.87
CA LEU A 108 -17.09 -10.14 14.08
C LEU A 108 -17.64 -9.21 15.18
N ALA A 109 -17.05 -8.03 15.37
CA ALA A 109 -17.57 -7.02 16.30
C ALA A 109 -18.97 -6.53 15.86
N GLY A 110 -19.15 -6.28 14.56
CA GLY A 110 -20.41 -5.82 13.97
C GLY A 110 -21.55 -6.83 14.11
N LEU A 111 -21.24 -8.14 14.12
CA LEU A 111 -22.23 -9.19 14.45
C LEU A 111 -22.84 -9.02 15.83
N LEU A 112 -22.07 -8.54 16.81
CA LEU A 112 -22.49 -8.40 18.19
C LEU A 112 -23.34 -7.15 18.46
N VAL A 113 -23.10 -6.07 17.69
CA VAL A 113 -23.69 -4.75 18.01
C VAL A 113 -24.51 -4.13 16.88
N GLY A 114 -24.48 -4.72 15.70
CA GLY A 114 -25.05 -4.14 14.48
C GLY A 114 -24.24 -2.95 13.95
N VAL A 115 -23.97 -2.95 12.64
CA VAL A 115 -23.32 -1.83 11.94
C VAL A 115 -24.24 -1.40 10.80
N ARG A 116 -24.54 -0.10 10.72
CA ARG A 116 -25.45 0.42 9.67
C ARG A 116 -24.88 0.19 8.28
N ARG A 117 -23.59 0.52 8.12
CA ARG A 117 -22.87 0.37 6.86
C ARG A 117 -21.39 0.14 7.11
N SER A 118 -20.80 -0.77 6.36
CA SER A 118 -19.38 -1.07 6.41
C SER A 118 -18.75 -0.97 5.03
N VAL A 119 -17.65 -0.18 4.93
CA VAL A 119 -16.80 -0.08 3.74
C VAL A 119 -15.46 -0.74 4.07
N ASN A 120 -15.11 -1.77 3.34
CA ASN A 120 -13.97 -2.62 3.65
C ASN A 120 -12.88 -2.44 2.59
N MET A 121 -11.80 -1.75 2.94
CA MET A 121 -10.68 -1.51 2.06
C MET A 121 -9.67 -2.64 2.20
N VAL A 122 -9.71 -3.59 1.29
CA VAL A 122 -8.76 -4.70 1.21
C VAL A 122 -7.53 -4.24 0.45
N THR A 123 -6.47 -3.91 1.20
CA THR A 123 -5.22 -3.32 0.67
C THR A 123 -4.22 -4.37 0.16
N GLY A 124 -4.71 -5.53 -0.18
CA GLY A 124 -3.97 -6.70 -0.62
C GLY A 124 -4.24 -7.89 0.31
N LEU A 125 -4.48 -9.03 -0.31
CA LEU A 125 -4.69 -10.29 0.41
C LEU A 125 -3.35 -10.95 0.80
N GLY A 126 -2.25 -10.33 0.39
CA GLY A 126 -0.84 -10.46 0.71
C GLY A 126 -0.41 -11.79 1.31
N PHE A 127 0.05 -11.73 2.54
CA PHE A 127 0.68 -12.81 3.27
C PHE A 127 -0.13 -14.13 3.33
N MET A 128 -1.45 -14.08 3.36
CA MET A 128 -2.29 -15.29 3.41
C MET A 128 -2.18 -16.18 2.16
N PHE A 129 -1.74 -15.60 1.03
CA PHE A 129 -1.66 -16.34 -0.24
C PHE A 129 -0.24 -16.68 -0.68
N VAL A 130 0.79 -16.14 -0.01
CA VAL A 130 2.21 -16.41 -0.33
C VAL A 130 2.71 -17.69 0.34
N SER A 131 2.25 -17.98 1.56
CA SER A 131 2.68 -19.16 2.30
C SER A 131 1.88 -20.42 1.93
N ASN A 132 2.57 -21.50 1.58
CA ASN A 132 1.97 -22.80 1.21
C ASN A 132 1.86 -23.79 2.38
N GLY A 133 2.22 -23.41 3.60
CA GLY A 133 2.16 -24.28 4.77
C GLY A 133 0.73 -24.65 5.19
N ALA A 134 0.57 -25.78 5.89
CA ALA A 134 -0.74 -26.25 6.36
C ALA A 134 -1.50 -25.22 7.21
N LYS A 135 -0.77 -24.49 8.08
CA LYS A 135 -1.32 -23.40 8.90
C LYS A 135 -1.86 -22.24 8.03
N ALA A 136 -1.14 -21.86 6.98
CA ALA A 136 -1.58 -20.80 6.06
C ALA A 136 -2.83 -21.24 5.26
N ARG A 137 -2.90 -22.51 4.84
CA ARG A 137 -4.07 -23.08 4.17
C ARG A 137 -5.31 -23.06 5.08
N LEU A 138 -5.16 -23.44 6.34
CA LEU A 138 -6.25 -23.39 7.31
C LEU A 138 -6.76 -21.97 7.54
N VAL A 139 -5.85 -21.02 7.78
CA VAL A 139 -6.19 -19.60 7.95
C VAL A 139 -6.92 -19.06 6.71
N ARG A 140 -6.41 -19.38 5.52
CA ARG A 140 -7.04 -19.01 4.24
C ARG A 140 -8.46 -19.55 4.12
N SER A 141 -8.68 -20.82 4.44
CA SER A 141 -10.01 -21.45 4.40
C SER A 141 -10.97 -20.77 5.38
N VAL A 142 -10.55 -20.51 6.61
CA VAL A 142 -11.36 -19.82 7.62
C VAL A 142 -11.71 -18.40 7.19
N VAL A 143 -10.73 -17.62 6.73
CA VAL A 143 -10.97 -16.26 6.25
C VAL A 143 -11.90 -16.27 5.03
N SER A 144 -11.69 -17.16 4.07
CA SER A 144 -12.56 -17.28 2.89
C SER A 144 -14.01 -17.65 3.28
N MET A 145 -14.19 -18.52 4.27
CA MET A 145 -15.52 -18.88 4.78
C MET A 145 -16.19 -17.67 5.45
N LEU A 146 -15.45 -16.93 6.29
CA LEU A 146 -15.95 -15.71 6.93
C LEU A 146 -16.31 -14.65 5.88
N MET A 147 -15.48 -14.46 4.85
CA MET A 147 -15.75 -13.51 3.78
C MET A 147 -16.97 -13.91 2.94
N ARG A 148 -17.18 -15.20 2.67
CA ARG A 148 -18.42 -15.70 2.01
C ARG A 148 -19.66 -15.43 2.84
N ALA A 149 -19.60 -15.64 4.15
CA ALA A 149 -20.71 -15.32 5.05
C ALA A 149 -20.97 -13.81 5.07
N TYR A 150 -19.90 -13.04 5.13
CA TYR A 150 -19.93 -11.57 5.16
C TYR A 150 -20.46 -10.98 3.84
N ALA A 151 -20.20 -11.63 2.69
CA ALA A 151 -20.73 -11.23 1.40
C ALA A 151 -22.26 -11.25 1.30
N ARG A 152 -22.96 -11.96 2.22
CA ARG A 152 -24.43 -12.01 2.24
C ARG A 152 -25.08 -10.76 2.84
N TRP A 153 -24.31 -9.93 3.57
CA TRP A 153 -24.87 -8.74 4.21
C TRP A 153 -24.98 -7.56 3.24
N PRO A 154 -26.18 -6.98 3.08
CA PRO A 154 -26.42 -5.94 2.09
C PRO A 154 -25.72 -4.61 2.41
N SER A 155 -25.45 -4.33 3.69
CA SER A 155 -24.82 -3.10 4.16
C SER A 155 -23.30 -3.05 4.00
N ILE A 156 -22.70 -4.06 3.33
CA ILE A 156 -21.27 -4.18 3.16
C ILE A 156 -20.86 -3.80 1.75
N HIS A 157 -19.86 -2.93 1.65
CA HIS A 157 -19.16 -2.61 0.42
C HIS A 157 -17.69 -2.97 0.55
N VAL A 158 -17.09 -3.54 -0.48
CA VAL A 158 -15.66 -3.90 -0.51
C VAL A 158 -14.96 -3.07 -1.58
N ILE A 159 -13.84 -2.47 -1.20
CA ILE A 159 -12.92 -1.78 -2.10
C ILE A 159 -11.64 -2.61 -2.16
N VAL A 160 -11.23 -3.00 -3.35
CA VAL A 160 -9.95 -3.67 -3.63
C VAL A 160 -9.04 -2.78 -4.45
N GLN A 161 -7.74 -3.07 -4.44
CA GLN A 161 -6.73 -2.20 -5.05
C GLN A 161 -6.18 -2.70 -6.38
N ASN A 162 -6.44 -3.95 -6.74
CA ASN A 162 -6.01 -4.56 -7.99
C ASN A 162 -7.07 -5.50 -8.55
N SER A 163 -6.93 -5.81 -9.82
CA SER A 163 -7.88 -6.61 -10.59
C SER A 163 -7.93 -8.07 -10.13
N ASP A 164 -6.82 -8.65 -9.69
CA ASP A 164 -6.76 -10.03 -9.20
C ASP A 164 -7.56 -10.18 -7.89
N ASP A 165 -7.40 -9.23 -6.94
CA ASP A 165 -8.18 -9.22 -5.70
C ASP A 165 -9.67 -8.95 -5.97
N PHE A 166 -10.00 -8.18 -7.04
CA PHE A 166 -11.40 -7.97 -7.47
C PHE A 166 -12.04 -9.29 -7.88
N GLU A 167 -11.40 -10.05 -8.76
CA GLU A 167 -11.90 -11.34 -9.21
C GLU A 167 -12.00 -12.36 -8.06
N LEU A 168 -11.03 -12.34 -7.15
CA LEU A 168 -11.07 -13.19 -5.96
C LEU A 168 -12.28 -12.86 -5.07
N MET A 169 -12.56 -11.57 -4.79
CA MET A 169 -13.72 -11.17 -3.99
C MET A 169 -15.03 -11.51 -4.69
N ARG A 170 -15.09 -11.38 -6.01
CA ARG A 170 -16.21 -11.83 -6.82
C ARG A 170 -16.45 -13.33 -6.65
N GLY A 171 -15.40 -14.14 -6.72
CA GLY A 171 -15.44 -15.61 -6.47
C GLY A 171 -15.85 -15.99 -5.04
N LEU A 172 -15.68 -15.09 -4.06
CA LEU A 172 -16.16 -15.26 -2.70
C LEU A 172 -17.65 -14.87 -2.52
N GLY A 173 -18.32 -14.40 -3.58
CA GLY A 173 -19.74 -14.11 -3.58
C GLY A 173 -20.12 -12.65 -3.37
N PHE A 174 -19.16 -11.71 -3.41
CA PHE A 174 -19.50 -10.28 -3.42
C PHE A 174 -20.09 -9.88 -4.78
N SER A 175 -21.27 -9.28 -4.75
CA SER A 175 -21.92 -8.79 -5.98
C SER A 175 -21.15 -7.57 -6.54
N GLN A 176 -21.16 -7.43 -7.85
CA GLN A 176 -20.49 -6.30 -8.53
C GLN A 176 -20.95 -4.91 -8.05
N LYS A 177 -22.22 -4.78 -7.61
CA LYS A 177 -22.76 -3.55 -7.04
C LYS A 177 -22.14 -3.17 -5.68
N ARG A 178 -21.53 -4.13 -4.99
CA ARG A 178 -20.93 -3.97 -3.66
C ARG A 178 -19.43 -4.20 -3.66
N LEU A 179 -18.84 -4.24 -4.84
CA LEU A 179 -17.40 -4.43 -5.04
C LEU A 179 -16.89 -3.33 -5.97
N SER A 180 -15.87 -2.62 -5.55
CA SER A 180 -15.25 -1.54 -6.34
C SER A 180 -13.75 -1.71 -6.41
N LEU A 181 -13.20 -1.43 -7.58
CA LEU A 181 -11.76 -1.33 -7.80
C LEU A 181 -11.34 0.15 -7.66
N VAL A 182 -10.59 0.44 -6.60
CA VAL A 182 -9.95 1.75 -6.39
C VAL A 182 -8.46 1.51 -6.18
N ARG A 183 -7.66 1.87 -7.16
CA ARG A 183 -6.23 1.58 -7.21
C ARG A 183 -5.46 2.40 -6.18
N GLY A 184 -5.01 1.76 -5.10
CA GLY A 184 -4.14 2.32 -4.09
C GLY A 184 -4.77 3.32 -3.13
N SER A 185 -3.89 4.10 -2.52
CA SER A 185 -4.22 5.19 -1.61
C SER A 185 -4.08 6.57 -2.25
N GLY A 186 -3.67 6.60 -3.52
CA GLY A 186 -3.26 7.81 -4.20
C GLY A 186 -1.80 8.18 -3.94
N VAL A 187 -1.32 9.17 -4.67
CA VAL A 187 -0.01 9.81 -4.49
C VAL A 187 -0.14 11.32 -4.71
N ASP A 188 0.57 12.10 -3.89
CA ASP A 188 0.65 13.55 -4.06
C ASP A 188 1.60 13.89 -5.22
N ILE A 189 1.00 14.25 -6.36
CA ILE A 189 1.74 14.58 -7.58
C ILE A 189 2.46 15.94 -7.53
N ARG A 190 2.26 16.73 -6.48
CA ARG A 190 3.01 17.98 -6.24
C ARG A 190 4.29 17.69 -5.46
N GLN A 191 4.23 16.79 -4.50
CA GLN A 191 5.38 16.33 -3.74
C GLN A 191 6.27 15.45 -4.61
N PHE A 192 5.67 14.46 -5.29
CA PHE A 192 6.32 13.54 -6.21
C PHE A 192 6.11 14.04 -7.64
N CYS A 193 7.11 14.74 -8.16
CA CYS A 193 7.07 15.32 -9.49
C CYS A 193 8.39 15.09 -10.22
N PRO A 194 8.37 15.03 -11.55
CA PRO A 194 9.59 14.95 -12.33
C PRO A 194 10.54 16.09 -11.98
N GLY A 195 11.80 15.78 -11.86
CA GLY A 195 12.88 16.76 -11.65
C GLY A 195 13.94 16.57 -12.72
N LYS A 196 14.66 17.65 -13.05
CA LYS A 196 15.95 17.48 -13.71
C LYS A 196 16.93 17.12 -12.59
N PRO A 197 17.65 16.00 -12.67
CA PRO A 197 18.72 15.75 -11.72
C PRO A 197 19.70 16.91 -11.84
N GLU A 198 19.94 17.63 -10.75
CA GLU A 198 21.16 18.45 -10.68
C GLU A 198 22.31 17.48 -10.99
N ARG A 199 23.16 17.82 -11.96
CA ARG A 199 24.29 16.97 -12.38
C ARG A 199 25.05 16.55 -11.13
N ARG A 200 24.96 15.25 -10.81
CA ARG A 200 25.70 14.67 -9.71
C ARG A 200 27.18 14.72 -10.01
N HIS A 201 28.00 14.80 -8.98
CA HIS A 201 29.44 14.55 -9.08
C HIS A 201 29.77 13.14 -9.58
N ASP A 202 28.82 12.19 -9.45
CA ASP A 202 28.93 10.80 -9.93
C ASP A 202 28.04 10.65 -11.18
N GLU A 203 28.64 10.44 -12.33
CA GLU A 203 27.96 10.29 -13.62
C GLU A 203 27.22 8.95 -13.78
N ARG A 204 27.38 8.02 -12.81
CA ARG A 204 26.73 6.71 -12.89
C ARG A 204 25.21 6.81 -12.78
N LYS A 205 24.51 6.11 -13.65
CA LYS A 205 23.05 5.97 -13.56
C LYS A 205 22.65 5.22 -12.28
N THR A 206 21.50 5.55 -11.75
CA THR A 206 21.04 5.10 -10.45
C THR A 206 19.70 4.36 -10.54
N ALA A 207 19.69 3.09 -10.15
CA ALA A 207 18.47 2.35 -9.84
C ALA A 207 18.12 2.54 -8.36
N ILE A 208 16.86 2.78 -8.04
CA ILE A 208 16.40 2.95 -6.66
C ILE A 208 15.36 1.90 -6.29
N PHE A 209 15.54 1.29 -5.13
CA PHE A 209 14.61 0.39 -4.48
C PHE A 209 14.11 1.05 -3.19
N VAL A 210 12.81 1.29 -3.07
CA VAL A 210 12.20 1.90 -1.88
C VAL A 210 11.21 0.94 -1.26
N ALA A 211 11.58 0.30 -0.16
CA ALA A 211 10.73 -0.62 0.61
C ALA A 211 11.33 -0.88 2.00
N ARG A 212 10.55 -1.51 2.89
CA ARG A 212 11.14 -2.17 4.06
C ARG A 212 12.07 -3.28 3.58
N MET A 213 13.17 -3.51 4.29
CA MET A 213 14.15 -4.54 3.97
C MET A 213 13.60 -5.94 4.32
N LEU A 214 12.66 -6.43 3.52
CA LEU A 214 12.01 -7.74 3.67
C LEU A 214 12.37 -8.63 2.49
N TRP A 215 12.61 -9.91 2.74
CA TRP A 215 12.90 -10.88 1.67
C TRP A 215 11.79 -10.92 0.62
N SER A 216 10.51 -10.87 1.04
CA SER A 216 9.36 -10.84 0.14
C SER A 216 9.27 -9.59 -0.74
N LYS A 217 10.10 -8.58 -0.50
CA LYS A 217 10.26 -7.43 -1.40
C LYS A 217 11.25 -7.67 -2.54
N GLY A 218 11.80 -8.89 -2.61
CA GLY A 218 12.70 -9.31 -3.67
C GLY A 218 14.14 -8.85 -3.47
N LEU A 219 14.58 -8.74 -2.21
CA LEU A 219 15.97 -8.34 -1.90
C LEU A 219 16.98 -9.34 -2.45
N ALA A 220 16.70 -10.64 -2.33
CA ALA A 220 17.61 -11.67 -2.84
C ALA A 220 17.78 -11.56 -4.36
N GLU A 221 16.68 -11.42 -5.07
CA GLU A 221 16.66 -11.26 -6.53
C GLU A 221 17.36 -9.97 -6.99
N LEU A 222 17.21 -8.89 -6.23
CA LEU A 222 17.86 -7.61 -6.54
C LEU A 222 19.37 -7.69 -6.33
N VAL A 223 19.83 -8.32 -5.26
CA VAL A 223 21.25 -8.50 -4.96
C VAL A 223 21.91 -9.41 -6.00
N GLU A 224 21.26 -10.54 -6.34
CA GLU A 224 21.74 -11.44 -7.39
C GLU A 224 21.79 -10.73 -8.75
N ALA A 225 20.77 -9.98 -9.12
CA ALA A 225 20.76 -9.17 -10.34
C ALA A 225 21.90 -8.13 -10.35
N ALA A 226 22.17 -7.49 -9.21
CA ALA A 226 23.28 -6.55 -9.09
C ALA A 226 24.64 -7.25 -9.28
N GLY A 227 24.79 -8.48 -8.77
CA GLY A 227 25.98 -9.32 -9.01
C GLY A 227 26.17 -9.64 -10.49
N ILE A 228 25.12 -10.11 -11.17
CA ILE A 228 25.14 -10.42 -12.61
C ILE A 228 25.59 -9.20 -13.42
N LEU A 229 25.03 -8.01 -13.11
CA LEU A 229 25.37 -6.79 -13.84
C LEU A 229 26.80 -6.32 -13.56
N LYS A 230 27.27 -6.47 -12.33
CA LYS A 230 28.67 -6.20 -11.98
C LYS A 230 29.64 -7.11 -12.75
N ASP A 231 29.33 -8.40 -12.83
CA ASP A 231 30.15 -9.39 -13.56
C ASP A 231 30.19 -9.11 -15.08
N ARG A 232 29.12 -8.50 -15.63
CA ARG A 232 29.08 -7.99 -17.00
C ARG A 232 29.85 -6.68 -17.21
N GLY A 233 30.40 -6.11 -16.15
CA GLY A 233 31.13 -4.83 -16.22
C GLY A 233 30.23 -3.58 -16.24
N PHE A 234 28.96 -3.72 -15.88
CA PHE A 234 28.01 -2.61 -15.88
C PHE A 234 28.28 -1.63 -14.74
N SER A 235 28.50 -0.35 -15.04
CA SER A 235 28.76 0.71 -14.04
C SER A 235 27.49 1.50 -13.75
N TYR A 236 26.79 1.14 -12.67
CA TYR A 236 25.61 1.86 -12.18
C TYR A 236 25.51 1.75 -10.65
N ARG A 237 24.62 2.53 -10.04
CA ARG A 237 24.37 2.50 -8.59
C ARG A 237 23.03 1.84 -8.31
N VAL A 238 22.96 1.03 -7.27
CA VAL A 238 21.71 0.54 -6.71
C VAL A 238 21.53 1.13 -5.32
N LEU A 239 20.52 1.97 -5.13
CA LEU A 239 20.17 2.54 -3.83
C LEU A 239 19.08 1.71 -3.18
N LEU A 240 19.33 1.19 -1.98
CA LEU A 240 18.32 0.61 -1.10
C LEU A 240 17.85 1.65 -0.09
N VAL A 241 16.56 1.97 -0.10
CA VAL A 241 15.96 2.95 0.81
C VAL A 241 14.86 2.30 1.63
N GLY A 242 15.06 2.27 2.93
CA GLY A 242 14.16 1.69 3.91
C GLY A 242 14.91 1.02 5.04
N ASP A 243 14.17 0.63 6.07
CA ASP A 243 14.74 0.06 7.28
C ASP A 243 14.40 -1.41 7.42
N ILE A 244 15.19 -2.11 8.22
CA ILE A 244 14.86 -3.44 8.71
C ILE A 244 13.59 -3.36 9.59
N ASP A 245 12.87 -4.46 9.72
CA ASP A 245 11.70 -4.59 10.60
C ASP A 245 11.89 -5.80 11.52
N PRO A 246 12.66 -5.66 12.63
CA PRO A 246 13.05 -6.80 13.49
C PRO A 246 11.85 -7.56 14.07
N ALA A 247 10.68 -6.94 14.13
CA ALA A 247 9.44 -7.59 14.55
C ALA A 247 8.81 -8.47 13.46
N ASN A 248 9.32 -8.40 12.23
CA ASN A 248 8.83 -9.18 11.11
C ASN A 248 9.81 -10.32 10.80
N PRO A 249 9.38 -11.60 10.87
CA PRO A 249 10.26 -12.73 10.57
C PRO A 249 10.78 -12.79 9.12
N ASP A 250 10.19 -12.00 8.23
CA ASP A 250 10.59 -11.84 6.83
C ASP A 250 11.65 -10.74 6.63
N SER A 251 12.11 -10.09 7.72
CA SER A 251 13.10 -9.02 7.62
C SER A 251 14.48 -9.56 7.29
N ALA A 252 15.18 -8.88 6.39
CA ALA A 252 16.61 -9.07 6.24
C ALA A 252 17.33 -8.61 7.53
N ASP A 253 18.47 -9.22 7.79
CA ASP A 253 19.36 -8.84 8.89
C ASP A 253 20.34 -7.73 8.48
N MET A 254 20.89 -7.06 9.49
CA MET A 254 21.84 -5.98 9.29
C MET A 254 23.14 -6.45 8.64
N GLU A 255 23.60 -7.66 8.98
CA GLU A 255 24.85 -8.22 8.50
C GLU A 255 24.82 -8.41 6.97
N SER A 256 23.71 -8.94 6.45
CA SER A 256 23.50 -9.09 5.01
C SER A 256 23.57 -7.73 4.27
N LEU A 257 22.91 -6.69 4.79
CA LEU A 257 22.92 -5.36 4.17
C LEU A 257 24.31 -4.74 4.14
N VAL A 258 25.04 -4.83 5.25
CA VAL A 258 26.41 -4.33 5.35
C VAL A 258 27.34 -5.09 4.40
N LYS A 259 27.20 -6.42 4.34
CA LYS A 259 28.01 -7.27 3.43
C LYS A 259 27.78 -6.86 1.96
N TRP A 260 26.55 -6.74 1.52
CA TRP A 260 26.23 -6.36 0.12
C TRP A 260 26.80 -5.00 -0.24
N GLN A 261 26.82 -4.05 0.71
CA GLN A 261 27.43 -2.76 0.52
C GLN A 261 28.97 -2.84 0.44
N GLN A 262 29.60 -3.66 1.30
CA GLN A 262 31.04 -3.91 1.26
C GLN A 262 31.47 -4.60 -0.03
N ASP A 263 30.65 -5.52 -0.54
CA ASP A 263 30.85 -6.21 -1.81
C ASP A 263 30.64 -5.25 -3.02
N GLY A 264 30.24 -4.00 -2.79
CA GLY A 264 29.99 -3.00 -3.82
C GLY A 264 28.83 -3.33 -4.76
N LEU A 265 27.84 -4.08 -4.28
CA LEU A 265 26.66 -4.46 -5.04
C LEU A 265 25.57 -3.38 -4.97
N LEU A 266 25.44 -2.70 -3.82
CA LEU A 266 24.41 -1.71 -3.56
C LEU A 266 24.82 -0.73 -2.45
N GLU A 267 24.09 0.36 -2.32
CA GLU A 267 24.23 1.35 -1.25
C GLU A 267 22.96 1.37 -0.40
N TRP A 268 23.07 0.97 0.87
CA TRP A 268 21.93 1.02 1.78
C TRP A 268 21.90 2.35 2.55
N LEU A 269 20.82 3.11 2.37
CA LEU A 269 20.65 4.46 2.94
C LEU A 269 19.82 4.46 4.24
N GLY A 270 19.34 3.29 4.68
CA GLY A 270 18.43 3.21 5.82
C GLY A 270 17.08 3.90 5.55
N LYS A 271 16.36 4.23 6.62
CA LYS A 271 15.10 4.96 6.54
C LYS A 271 15.34 6.42 6.19
N ARG A 272 14.69 6.89 5.13
CA ARG A 272 14.80 8.27 4.64
C ARG A 272 13.42 8.96 4.67
N SER A 273 13.40 10.28 4.83
CA SER A 273 12.20 11.13 4.74
C SER A 273 12.13 11.93 3.44
N ASP A 274 13.23 12.04 2.72
CA ASP A 274 13.42 12.77 1.47
C ASP A 274 13.26 11.89 0.22
N ILE A 275 12.32 10.96 0.26
CA ILE A 275 12.09 10.00 -0.84
C ILE A 275 11.83 10.71 -2.17
N ALA A 276 11.11 11.83 -2.17
CA ALA A 276 10.84 12.58 -3.40
C ALA A 276 12.12 13.11 -4.05
N ASP A 277 13.11 13.55 -3.24
CA ASP A 277 14.40 14.05 -3.74
C ASP A 277 15.25 12.88 -4.27
N LEU A 278 15.27 11.76 -3.57
CA LEU A 278 15.98 10.55 -4.01
C LEU A 278 15.41 10.02 -5.33
N LEU A 279 14.07 10.01 -5.49
CA LEU A 279 13.43 9.61 -6.75
C LEU A 279 13.77 10.58 -7.89
N ARG A 280 13.73 11.90 -7.66
CA ARG A 280 14.12 12.89 -8.67
C ARG A 280 15.59 12.75 -9.12
N GLN A 281 16.42 12.22 -8.24
CA GLN A 281 17.83 11.99 -8.51
C GLN A 281 18.11 10.58 -9.04
N SER A 282 17.15 9.72 -9.21
CA SER A 282 17.28 8.35 -9.74
C SER A 282 16.87 8.31 -11.22
N ASP A 283 17.35 7.27 -11.91
CA ASP A 283 17.07 7.05 -13.34
C ASP A 283 16.01 5.95 -13.53
N LEU A 284 15.95 4.99 -12.62
CA LEU A 284 15.08 3.82 -12.71
C LEU A 284 14.59 3.41 -11.32
N ALA A 285 13.31 3.06 -11.18
CA ALA A 285 12.80 2.44 -9.97
C ALA A 285 12.67 0.93 -10.13
N VAL A 286 13.07 0.16 -9.12
CA VAL A 286 13.07 -1.31 -9.16
C VAL A 286 12.33 -1.86 -7.95
N LEU A 287 11.37 -2.80 -8.18
CA LEU A 287 10.65 -3.48 -7.11
C LEU A 287 10.33 -4.93 -7.51
N PRO A 288 11.25 -5.90 -7.28
CA PRO A 288 11.05 -7.30 -7.62
C PRO A 288 10.24 -8.06 -6.54
N SER A 289 9.22 -7.44 -5.99
CA SER A 289 8.43 -7.96 -4.88
C SER A 289 7.67 -9.22 -5.26
N TRP A 290 7.53 -10.14 -4.30
CA TRP A 290 6.80 -11.40 -4.53
C TRP A 290 5.27 -11.20 -4.56
N ARG A 291 4.76 -10.15 -3.93
CA ARG A 291 3.35 -9.77 -3.95
C ARG A 291 3.13 -8.37 -3.42
N GLU A 292 2.20 -7.65 -4.06
CA GLU A 292 1.78 -6.32 -3.65
C GLU A 292 0.23 -6.19 -3.74
N GLY A 293 -0.33 -5.33 -2.89
CA GLY A 293 -1.70 -4.87 -3.06
C GLY A 293 -1.76 -3.79 -4.13
N LEU A 294 -1.09 -2.68 -3.85
CA LEU A 294 -0.66 -1.65 -4.81
C LEU A 294 0.54 -0.92 -4.18
N PRO A 295 1.75 -1.09 -4.71
CA PRO A 295 2.97 -0.62 -4.08
C PRO A 295 3.09 0.90 -4.15
N LYS A 296 3.13 1.54 -2.96
CA LYS A 296 3.21 3.00 -2.86
C LYS A 296 4.52 3.53 -3.46
N SER A 297 5.62 2.80 -3.30
CA SER A 297 6.92 3.18 -3.87
C SER A 297 6.91 3.25 -5.40
N LEU A 298 6.21 2.34 -6.09
CA LEU A 298 6.04 2.42 -7.54
C LEU A 298 5.10 3.57 -7.94
N LEU A 299 4.07 3.87 -7.14
CA LEU A 299 3.24 5.06 -7.38
C LEU A 299 4.06 6.36 -7.27
N GLU A 300 4.91 6.46 -6.26
CA GLU A 300 5.79 7.59 -6.02
C GLU A 300 6.83 7.74 -7.13
N ALA A 301 7.42 6.61 -7.57
CA ALA A 301 8.34 6.58 -8.71
C ALA A 301 7.66 6.99 -10.02
N ALA A 302 6.49 6.44 -10.33
CA ALA A 302 5.70 6.80 -11.50
C ALA A 302 5.30 8.29 -11.49
N ALA A 303 4.89 8.81 -10.32
CA ALA A 303 4.59 10.23 -10.13
C ALA A 303 5.82 11.12 -10.35
N SER A 304 7.01 10.63 -10.01
CA SER A 304 8.30 11.30 -10.27
C SER A 304 8.77 11.16 -11.72
N GLY A 305 8.02 10.47 -12.58
CA GLY A 305 8.35 10.30 -14.00
C GLY A 305 9.44 9.27 -14.27
N LEU A 306 9.67 8.33 -13.34
CA LEU A 306 10.64 7.25 -13.51
C LEU A 306 10.02 6.07 -14.27
N ALA A 307 10.79 5.48 -15.18
CA ALA A 307 10.52 4.12 -15.65
C ALA A 307 10.71 3.12 -14.50
N MET A 308 10.06 1.98 -14.59
CA MET A 308 10.03 1.00 -13.52
C MET A 308 10.36 -0.40 -14.02
N VAL A 309 11.07 -1.18 -13.21
CA VAL A 309 11.18 -2.63 -13.36
C VAL A 309 10.58 -3.30 -12.13
N ALA A 310 9.60 -4.16 -12.33
CA ALA A 310 8.93 -4.84 -11.22
C ALA A 310 8.58 -6.29 -11.58
N SER A 311 8.41 -7.15 -10.56
CA SER A 311 7.88 -8.49 -10.79
C SER A 311 6.46 -8.46 -11.34
N ASP A 312 6.13 -9.42 -12.19
CA ASP A 312 4.80 -9.62 -12.76
C ASP A 312 3.85 -10.23 -11.73
N VAL A 313 3.43 -9.39 -10.77
CA VAL A 313 2.52 -9.77 -9.66
C VAL A 313 1.36 -8.78 -9.56
N PRO A 314 0.24 -9.19 -8.91
CA PRO A 314 -0.86 -8.28 -8.62
C PRO A 314 -0.36 -7.00 -7.94
N GLY A 315 -0.97 -5.89 -8.23
CA GLY A 315 -0.57 -4.59 -7.72
C GLY A 315 0.58 -3.95 -8.49
N CYS A 316 1.67 -4.65 -8.78
CA CYS A 316 2.71 -4.15 -9.70
C CYS A 316 2.14 -3.95 -11.10
N ARG A 317 1.36 -4.90 -11.62
CA ARG A 317 0.66 -4.81 -12.93
C ARG A 317 -0.28 -3.62 -13.05
N GLU A 318 -0.77 -3.09 -11.94
CA GLU A 318 -1.69 -1.94 -11.97
C GLU A 318 -0.96 -0.64 -12.31
N ILE A 319 0.34 -0.54 -12.00
CA ILE A 319 1.18 0.64 -12.22
C ILE A 319 2.14 0.41 -13.38
N VAL A 320 2.83 -0.75 -13.39
CA VAL A 320 3.78 -1.12 -14.43
C VAL A 320 3.03 -1.84 -15.55
N LYS A 321 2.82 -1.12 -16.65
CA LYS A 321 2.30 -1.69 -17.89
C LYS A 321 3.49 -2.02 -18.77
N HIS A 322 3.71 -3.33 -19.01
CA HIS A 322 4.89 -3.81 -19.74
C HIS A 322 5.06 -3.08 -21.08
N ASN A 323 6.25 -2.58 -21.36
CA ASN A 323 6.59 -1.74 -22.52
C ASN A 323 5.81 -0.42 -22.68
N GLN A 324 5.04 0.01 -21.63
CA GLN A 324 4.31 1.28 -21.68
C GLN A 324 4.75 2.22 -20.55
N THR A 325 4.87 1.73 -19.30
CA THR A 325 5.32 2.52 -18.14
C THR A 325 6.54 1.91 -17.46
N GLY A 326 7.02 0.77 -17.94
CA GLY A 326 8.16 0.04 -17.39
C GLY A 326 8.19 -1.41 -17.90
N PHE A 327 9.00 -2.24 -17.24
CA PHE A 327 9.10 -3.66 -17.56
C PHE A 327 8.57 -4.52 -16.41
N LEU A 328 7.77 -5.52 -16.74
CA LEU A 328 7.41 -6.61 -15.83
C LEU A 328 8.32 -7.80 -16.11
N VAL A 329 8.89 -8.36 -15.05
CA VAL A 329 9.78 -9.55 -15.11
C VAL A 329 9.14 -10.73 -14.37
N PRO A 330 9.49 -11.98 -14.73
CA PRO A 330 9.01 -13.15 -14.02
C PRO A 330 9.36 -13.10 -12.53
N LEU A 331 8.47 -13.65 -11.71
CA LEU A 331 8.66 -13.72 -10.27
C LEU A 331 9.90 -14.58 -9.93
N ARG A 332 10.77 -14.05 -9.06
CA ARG A 332 12.00 -14.72 -8.59
C ARG A 332 13.00 -15.06 -9.71
N ASP A 333 13.08 -14.22 -10.70
CA ASP A 333 14.02 -14.36 -11.81
C ASP A 333 15.01 -13.19 -11.81
N ALA A 334 16.15 -13.41 -11.15
CA ALA A 334 17.21 -12.42 -11.04
C ALA A 334 17.89 -12.13 -12.39
N GLY A 335 17.95 -13.14 -13.28
CA GLY A 335 18.50 -12.97 -14.62
C GLY A 335 17.65 -12.07 -15.49
N ALA A 336 16.32 -12.29 -15.52
CA ALA A 336 15.39 -11.42 -16.21
C ALA A 336 15.35 -10.02 -15.59
N LEU A 337 15.49 -9.91 -14.26
CA LEU A 337 15.58 -8.63 -13.57
C LEU A 337 16.82 -7.84 -13.99
N ALA A 338 18.00 -8.49 -14.01
CA ALA A 338 19.25 -7.92 -14.46
C ALA A 338 19.13 -7.40 -15.90
N GLN A 339 18.62 -8.24 -16.82
CA GLN A 339 18.45 -7.86 -18.22
C GLN A 339 17.52 -6.65 -18.40
N ALA A 340 16.38 -6.63 -17.68
CA ALA A 340 15.44 -5.51 -17.75
C ALA A 340 16.04 -4.20 -17.19
N ILE A 341 16.89 -4.28 -16.16
CA ILE A 341 17.61 -3.11 -15.63
C ILE A 341 18.63 -2.62 -16.67
N GLU A 342 19.43 -3.53 -17.24
CA GLU A 342 20.43 -3.25 -18.26
C GLU A 342 19.79 -2.54 -19.48
N ASP A 343 18.74 -3.14 -20.06
CA ASP A 343 18.04 -2.60 -21.23
C ASP A 343 17.56 -1.16 -21.02
N LEU A 344 17.01 -0.87 -19.82
CA LEU A 344 16.50 0.47 -19.53
C LEU A 344 17.61 1.46 -19.10
N MET A 345 18.72 0.98 -18.59
CA MET A 345 19.86 1.83 -18.26
C MET A 345 20.67 2.19 -19.51
N GLU A 346 20.70 1.36 -20.52
CA GLU A 346 21.39 1.65 -21.79
C GLU A 346 20.58 2.55 -22.73
N ASP A 347 19.25 2.40 -22.77
CA ASP A 347 18.38 3.17 -23.66
C ASP A 347 17.68 4.33 -22.93
N ASP A 348 18.32 5.49 -22.89
CA ASP A 348 17.78 6.70 -22.27
C ASP A 348 16.46 7.14 -22.90
N THR A 349 16.35 7.04 -24.23
CA THR A 349 15.14 7.45 -24.98
C THR A 349 13.93 6.62 -24.55
N LYS A 350 14.09 5.31 -24.50
CA LYS A 350 13.06 4.37 -24.06
C LYS A 350 12.72 4.57 -22.60
N ARG A 351 13.75 4.67 -21.72
CA ARG A 351 13.56 4.87 -20.28
C ARG A 351 12.74 6.14 -19.99
N GLU A 352 13.11 7.26 -20.60
CA GLU A 352 12.40 8.53 -20.44
C GLU A 352 10.97 8.48 -21.00
N ALA A 353 10.76 7.82 -22.13
CA ALA A 353 9.42 7.67 -22.72
C ALA A 353 8.50 6.86 -21.77
N LEU A 354 8.99 5.74 -21.22
CA LEU A 354 8.26 4.93 -20.26
C LEU A 354 7.96 5.72 -18.97
N GLY A 355 8.91 6.50 -18.47
CA GLY A 355 8.75 7.36 -17.30
C GLY A 355 7.67 8.44 -17.52
N ARG A 356 7.67 9.12 -18.69
CA ARG A 356 6.62 10.09 -19.06
C ARG A 356 5.23 9.41 -19.08
N ASN A 357 5.11 8.24 -19.67
CA ASN A 357 3.86 7.49 -19.71
C ASN A 357 3.39 7.07 -18.30
N ALA A 358 4.33 6.68 -17.42
CA ALA A 358 4.04 6.36 -16.02
C ALA A 358 3.47 7.58 -15.27
N ARG A 359 4.02 8.76 -15.48
CA ARG A 359 3.51 10.01 -14.93
C ARG A 359 2.10 10.32 -15.42
N ILE A 360 1.83 10.20 -16.71
CA ILE A 360 0.50 10.42 -17.31
C ILE A 360 -0.53 9.48 -16.67
N LEU A 361 -0.21 8.19 -16.53
CA LEU A 361 -1.08 7.21 -15.86
C LEU A 361 -1.44 7.64 -14.44
N VAL A 362 -0.44 8.11 -13.68
CA VAL A 362 -0.67 8.57 -12.30
C VAL A 362 -1.57 9.79 -12.25
N GLU A 363 -1.32 10.78 -13.09
CA GLU A 363 -2.13 12.02 -13.12
C GLU A 363 -3.60 11.73 -13.47
N GLN A 364 -3.84 10.81 -14.38
CA GLN A 364 -5.19 10.48 -14.86
C GLN A 364 -5.96 9.56 -13.90
N GLU A 365 -5.30 8.59 -13.27
CA GLU A 365 -6.01 7.50 -12.59
C GLU A 365 -5.62 7.30 -11.12
N LEU A 366 -4.39 7.64 -10.71
CA LEU A 366 -3.79 7.17 -9.46
C LEU A 366 -3.37 8.28 -8.50
N CYS A 367 -3.53 9.55 -8.86
CA CYS A 367 -3.23 10.66 -7.95
C CYS A 367 -4.27 10.77 -6.82
N ASP A 368 -3.87 11.42 -5.72
CA ASP A 368 -4.71 11.59 -4.52
C ASP A 368 -6.10 12.14 -4.86
N ALA A 369 -6.18 13.16 -5.71
CA ALA A 369 -7.45 13.79 -6.06
C ALA A 369 -8.45 12.81 -6.70
N VAL A 370 -7.98 11.94 -7.59
CA VAL A 370 -8.80 10.94 -8.29
C VAL A 370 -9.21 9.83 -7.33
N VAL A 371 -8.26 9.29 -6.57
CA VAL A 371 -8.50 8.15 -5.65
C VAL A 371 -9.39 8.57 -4.48
N ILE A 372 -9.16 9.75 -3.88
CA ILE A 372 -9.97 10.28 -2.78
C ILE A 372 -11.40 10.50 -3.27
N ARG A 373 -11.61 11.16 -4.42
CA ARG A 373 -12.94 11.39 -4.99
C ARG A 373 -13.68 10.06 -5.17
N LYS A 374 -13.11 9.10 -5.91
CA LYS A 374 -13.71 7.77 -6.12
C LYS A 374 -14.08 7.09 -4.81
N THR A 375 -13.21 7.18 -3.82
CA THR A 375 -13.44 6.55 -2.50
C THR A 375 -14.56 7.25 -1.73
N LEU A 376 -14.60 8.60 -1.73
CA LEU A 376 -15.65 9.36 -1.09
C LEU A 376 -17.02 9.13 -1.74
N ASP A 377 -17.08 8.97 -3.06
CA ASP A 377 -18.32 8.67 -3.78
C ASP A 377 -18.88 7.30 -3.32
N ILE A 378 -18.01 6.29 -3.18
CA ILE A 378 -18.39 4.96 -2.65
C ILE A 378 -18.86 5.08 -1.19
N ILE A 379 -18.15 5.84 -0.35
CA ILE A 379 -18.54 6.06 1.05
C ILE A 379 -19.90 6.77 1.13
N SER A 380 -20.24 7.61 0.15
CA SER A 380 -21.46 8.42 0.15
C SER A 380 -22.67 7.70 -0.44
N ALA A 381 -22.47 6.79 -1.39
CA ALA A 381 -23.53 6.00 -2.03
C ALA A 381 -24.20 5.02 -1.07
#